data_49f7658eb1fcc289de3e698c181e8fd8
#
_entry.id   49f7658eb1fcc289de3e698c181e8fd8
#
_cell.length_a   1.000
_cell.length_b   1.000
_cell.length_c   1.000
_cell.angle_alpha   90.00
_cell.angle_beta   90.00
_cell.angle_gamma   90.00
#
_symmetry.space_group_name_H-M   'P 1'
#
loop_
_entity.id
_entity.type
_entity.pdbx_description
1 polymer ?
#
loop_
_entity_poly.entity_id
_entity_poly.type
_entity_poly.pdbx_seq_one_letter_code
_entity_poly.pdbx_strand_id
1 'polypeptide(L)'
;QKLAINLNRGYGEYLEKRDEIIRTYKEQGRKREIQDALKQLHWQVYESPTSMPEDLCYLEGIYLEDYLHDVEICQAFARRSREKMAEVILERTVMTGSDAFHTIHNYIDTDEMILRKGAIAAHKGEKVLIPINMKDGSILAIGKGNPEWNFSAPHGAGRIMSRTKAKNELNLDEYKKAMEGVYTTSVNENTLDEAPMAYKSLDDIIDVIRESVDVIDVMKPIYNFKASE
;
A
#
# COMPACT_ATOMS: atom_id res chain seq x y z
N GLN A 1 13.43 6.83 -0.94
CA GLN A 1 13.49 7.73 -2.10
C GLN A 1 14.72 8.65 -2.05
N LYS A 2 14.95 9.44 -0.99
CA LYS A 2 16.13 10.35 -0.91
C LYS A 2 17.46 9.64 -1.13
N LEU A 3 17.64 8.43 -0.57
CA LEU A 3 18.87 7.66 -0.76
C LEU A 3 19.03 7.26 -2.24
N ALA A 4 18.00 6.74 -2.88
CA ALA A 4 18.05 6.39 -4.30
C ALA A 4 18.38 7.60 -5.18
N ILE A 5 17.77 8.76 -4.94
CA ILE A 5 18.07 10.01 -5.65
C ILE A 5 19.55 10.36 -5.48
N ASN A 6 20.06 10.32 -4.25
CA ASN A 6 21.45 10.67 -3.97
C ASN A 6 22.45 9.74 -4.68
N LEU A 7 22.18 8.43 -4.67
CA LEU A 7 23.03 7.44 -5.32
C LEU A 7 22.99 7.56 -6.85
N ASN A 8 21.81 7.72 -7.45
CA ASN A 8 21.68 7.75 -8.90
C ASN A 8 22.08 9.10 -9.52
N ARG A 9 22.08 10.17 -8.73
CA ARG A 9 22.50 11.52 -9.17
C ARG A 9 23.93 11.89 -8.77
N GLY A 10 24.72 10.92 -8.36
CA GLY A 10 26.14 11.12 -8.06
C GLY A 10 26.42 11.92 -6.79
N TYR A 11 25.62 11.72 -5.73
CA TYR A 11 25.82 12.43 -4.45
C TYR A 11 27.22 12.21 -3.85
N GLY A 12 27.81 11.03 -4.02
CA GLY A 12 29.18 10.75 -3.60
C GLY A 12 30.20 11.66 -4.32
N GLU A 13 30.12 11.70 -5.64
CA GLU A 13 30.97 12.58 -6.46
C GLU A 13 30.72 14.07 -6.15
N TYR A 14 29.47 14.44 -5.85
CA TYR A 14 29.15 15.80 -5.43
C TYR A 14 29.88 16.17 -4.15
N LEU A 15 29.91 15.29 -3.14
CA LEU A 15 30.60 15.58 -1.88
C LEU A 15 32.12 15.72 -2.08
N GLU A 16 32.73 14.86 -2.86
CA GLU A 16 34.16 14.93 -3.18
C GLU A 16 34.52 16.26 -3.92
N LYS A 17 33.79 16.57 -4.97
CA LYS A 17 33.96 17.84 -5.74
C LYS A 17 33.68 19.05 -4.87
N ARG A 18 32.68 18.99 -3.98
CA ARG A 18 32.38 20.06 -3.02
C ARG A 18 33.60 20.35 -2.11
N ASP A 19 34.14 19.28 -1.53
CA ASP A 19 35.26 19.40 -0.59
C ASP A 19 36.53 19.89 -1.30
N GLU A 20 36.77 19.45 -2.54
CA GLU A 20 37.85 19.93 -3.39
C GLU A 20 37.69 21.41 -3.72
N ILE A 21 36.52 21.87 -4.15
CA ILE A 21 36.24 23.30 -4.38
C ILE A 21 36.52 24.11 -3.13
N ILE A 22 35.98 23.69 -1.97
CA ILE A 22 36.20 24.42 -0.72
C ILE A 22 37.67 24.53 -0.37
N ARG A 23 38.45 23.45 -0.52
CA ARG A 23 39.87 23.41 -0.24
C ARG A 23 40.63 24.33 -1.19
N THR A 24 40.47 24.15 -2.50
CA THR A 24 41.17 24.88 -3.55
C THR A 24 40.92 26.39 -3.48
N TYR A 25 39.64 26.79 -3.32
CA TYR A 25 39.30 28.20 -3.22
C TYR A 25 39.78 28.86 -1.92
N LYS A 26 39.89 28.11 -0.83
CA LYS A 26 40.51 28.59 0.42
C LYS A 26 42.02 28.79 0.25
N GLU A 27 42.72 27.84 -0.37
CA GLU A 27 44.16 27.89 -0.65
C GLU A 27 44.50 29.07 -1.57
N GLN A 28 43.64 29.38 -2.54
CA GLN A 28 43.76 30.51 -3.46
C GLN A 28 43.32 31.86 -2.88
N GLY A 29 42.83 31.89 -1.64
CA GLY A 29 42.33 33.13 -1.02
C GLY A 29 40.94 33.60 -1.54
N ARG A 30 40.27 32.80 -2.39
CA ARG A 30 39.00 33.11 -3.10
C ARG A 30 37.76 32.70 -2.32
N LYS A 31 37.76 32.86 -1.01
CA LYS A 31 36.68 32.39 -0.11
C LYS A 31 35.30 32.90 -0.47
N ARG A 32 35.19 34.12 -1.03
CA ARG A 32 33.91 34.75 -1.39
C ARG A 32 33.22 34.07 -2.57
N GLU A 33 33.96 33.37 -3.41
CA GLU A 33 33.46 32.71 -4.62
C GLU A 33 33.00 31.26 -4.36
N ILE A 34 33.27 30.72 -3.17
CA ILE A 34 32.93 29.34 -2.84
C ILE A 34 31.42 29.07 -3.00
N GLN A 35 30.58 29.99 -2.53
CA GLN A 35 29.13 29.80 -2.58
C GLN A 35 28.59 29.70 -4.01
N ASP A 36 29.10 30.52 -4.92
CA ASP A 36 28.67 30.51 -6.32
C ASP A 36 29.20 29.26 -7.05
N ALA A 37 30.42 28.83 -6.77
CA ALA A 37 30.97 27.58 -7.29
C ALA A 37 30.16 26.33 -6.79
N LEU A 38 29.73 26.32 -5.54
CA LEU A 38 28.90 25.25 -4.99
C LEU A 38 27.49 25.26 -5.58
N LYS A 39 26.89 26.42 -5.85
CA LYS A 39 25.60 26.50 -6.54
C LYS A 39 25.71 25.94 -7.97
N GLN A 40 26.77 26.25 -8.68
CA GLN A 40 27.00 25.75 -10.02
C GLN A 40 27.20 24.22 -10.02
N LEU A 41 27.95 23.68 -9.05
CA LEU A 41 28.12 22.23 -8.86
C LEU A 41 26.78 21.55 -8.57
N HIS A 42 25.97 22.13 -7.68
CA HIS A 42 24.63 21.61 -7.35
C HIS A 42 23.74 21.55 -8.60
N TRP A 43 23.73 22.60 -9.38
CA TRP A 43 22.98 22.65 -10.64
C TRP A 43 23.44 21.55 -11.61
N GLN A 44 24.73 21.32 -11.76
CA GLN A 44 25.29 20.31 -12.64
C GLN A 44 24.87 18.87 -12.23
N VAL A 45 24.77 18.60 -10.93
CA VAL A 45 24.48 17.26 -10.41
C VAL A 45 22.97 17.01 -10.33
N TYR A 46 22.18 17.97 -9.86
CA TYR A 46 20.77 17.76 -9.50
C TYR A 46 19.78 18.37 -10.49
N GLU A 47 20.17 19.42 -11.21
CA GLU A 47 19.27 20.17 -12.10
C GLU A 47 19.63 20.01 -13.59
N SER A 48 20.68 19.25 -13.90
CA SER A 48 21.08 18.99 -15.29
C SER A 48 19.96 18.21 -16.01
N PRO A 49 19.64 18.58 -17.27
CA PRO A 49 18.69 17.83 -18.10
C PRO A 49 19.09 16.37 -18.34
N THR A 50 20.36 16.01 -18.11
CA THR A 50 20.89 14.64 -18.23
C THR A 50 20.79 13.86 -16.92
N SER A 51 20.38 14.48 -15.80
CA SER A 51 20.20 13.81 -14.53
C SER A 51 19.00 12.84 -14.62
N MET A 52 19.13 11.68 -13.97
CA MET A 52 18.03 10.74 -13.87
C MET A 52 16.82 11.39 -13.17
N PRO A 53 15.59 11.30 -13.73
CA PRO A 53 14.39 11.78 -13.05
C PRO A 53 14.22 11.14 -11.67
N GLU A 54 13.75 11.91 -10.69
CA GLU A 54 13.60 11.43 -9.31
C GLU A 54 12.73 10.19 -9.19
N ASP A 55 11.68 10.11 -10.01
CA ASP A 55 10.73 9.00 -10.02
C ASP A 55 11.32 7.70 -10.62
N LEU A 56 12.46 7.81 -11.32
CA LEU A 56 13.16 6.67 -11.90
C LEU A 56 14.39 6.25 -11.10
N CYS A 57 14.73 6.96 -10.02
CA CYS A 57 15.85 6.61 -9.16
C CYS A 57 15.57 5.29 -8.41
N TYR A 58 16.55 4.42 -8.37
CA TYR A 58 16.45 3.07 -7.82
C TYR A 58 17.57 2.73 -6.83
N LEU A 59 17.40 1.62 -6.11
CA LEU A 59 18.42 1.03 -5.25
C LEU A 59 18.92 -0.27 -5.86
N GLU A 60 20.21 -0.56 -5.69
CA GLU A 60 20.84 -1.80 -6.09
C GLU A 60 21.94 -2.24 -5.11
N GLY A 61 22.44 -3.48 -5.24
CA GLY A 61 23.48 -4.03 -4.39
C GLY A 61 23.09 -3.98 -2.91
N ILE A 62 24.06 -3.64 -2.06
CA ILE A 62 23.90 -3.63 -0.60
C ILE A 62 22.75 -2.69 -0.14
N TYR A 63 22.51 -1.59 -0.84
CA TYR A 63 21.44 -0.67 -0.48
C TYR A 63 20.04 -1.24 -0.76
N LEU A 64 19.89 -2.07 -1.78
CA LEU A 64 18.66 -2.81 -2.02
C LEU A 64 18.46 -3.91 -0.96
N GLU A 65 19.52 -4.64 -0.62
CA GLU A 65 19.50 -5.67 0.42
C GLU A 65 19.11 -5.09 1.78
N ASP A 66 19.73 -3.99 2.20
CA ASP A 66 19.38 -3.28 3.44
C ASP A 66 17.91 -2.79 3.43
N TYR A 67 17.44 -2.26 2.29
CA TYR A 67 16.05 -1.81 2.15
C TYR A 67 15.06 -2.98 2.28
N LEU A 68 15.34 -4.12 1.64
CA LEU A 68 14.48 -5.31 1.72
C LEU A 68 14.47 -5.88 3.15
N HIS A 69 15.61 -5.89 3.83
CA HIS A 69 15.69 -6.28 5.23
C HIS A 69 14.82 -5.39 6.14
N ASP A 70 14.89 -4.06 5.97
CA ASP A 70 14.03 -3.13 6.70
C ASP A 70 12.54 -3.36 6.39
N VAL A 71 12.20 -3.67 5.14
CA VAL A 71 10.83 -4.02 4.73
C VAL A 71 10.36 -5.29 5.46
N GLU A 72 11.17 -6.33 5.56
CA GLU A 72 10.84 -7.55 6.29
C GLU A 72 10.56 -7.30 7.77
N ILE A 73 11.40 -6.47 8.43
CA ILE A 73 11.17 -6.05 9.82
C ILE A 73 9.81 -5.35 9.97
N CYS A 74 9.51 -4.39 9.07
CA CYS A 74 8.24 -3.66 9.09
C CYS A 74 7.05 -4.59 8.84
N GLN A 75 7.17 -5.54 7.92
CA GLN A 75 6.13 -6.53 7.61
C GLN A 75 5.89 -7.49 8.79
N ALA A 76 6.96 -7.96 9.44
CA ALA A 76 6.87 -8.78 10.65
C ALA A 76 6.19 -8.03 11.80
N PHE A 77 6.55 -6.75 12.03
CA PHE A 77 5.88 -5.90 13.00
C PHE A 77 4.39 -5.73 12.70
N ALA A 78 4.05 -5.43 11.44
CA ALA A 78 2.66 -5.25 11.03
C ALA A 78 1.83 -6.54 11.19
N ARG A 79 2.42 -7.71 10.91
CA ARG A 79 1.81 -9.01 11.17
C ARG A 79 1.52 -9.18 12.66
N ARG A 80 2.53 -8.98 13.51
CA ARG A 80 2.38 -9.14 14.96
C ARG A 80 1.37 -8.18 15.56
N SER A 81 1.31 -6.95 15.04
CA SER A 81 0.31 -5.97 15.45
C SER A 81 -1.12 -6.43 15.15
N ARG A 82 -1.39 -7.00 13.96
CA ARG A 82 -2.71 -7.54 13.60
C ARG A 82 -3.09 -8.74 14.49
N GLU A 83 -2.15 -9.65 14.74
CA GLU A 83 -2.36 -10.77 15.65
C GLU A 83 -2.76 -10.27 17.04
N LYS A 84 -2.03 -9.28 17.57
CA LYS A 84 -2.33 -8.71 18.88
C LYS A 84 -3.68 -7.97 18.93
N MET A 85 -4.04 -7.26 17.88
CA MET A 85 -5.37 -6.66 17.78
C MET A 85 -6.47 -7.72 17.80
N ALA A 86 -6.31 -8.83 17.06
CA ALA A 86 -7.27 -9.93 17.06
C ALA A 86 -7.39 -10.57 18.46
N GLU A 87 -6.27 -10.84 19.14
CA GLU A 87 -6.28 -11.35 20.52
C GLU A 87 -7.10 -10.45 21.44
N VAL A 88 -6.83 -9.12 21.42
CA VAL A 88 -7.54 -8.15 22.28
C VAL A 88 -9.05 -8.10 21.95
N ILE A 89 -9.41 -8.17 20.67
CA ILE A 89 -10.84 -8.19 20.27
C ILE A 89 -11.52 -9.45 20.82
N LEU A 90 -10.92 -10.61 20.65
CA LEU A 90 -11.49 -11.89 21.13
C LEU A 90 -11.65 -11.88 22.65
N GLU A 91 -10.62 -11.44 23.39
CA GLU A 91 -10.67 -11.29 24.86
C GLU A 91 -11.81 -10.35 25.31
N ARG A 92 -11.98 -9.20 24.63
CA ARG A 92 -12.97 -8.19 25.01
C ARG A 92 -14.40 -8.54 24.64
N THR A 93 -14.58 -9.32 23.59
CA THR A 93 -15.90 -9.75 23.12
C THR A 93 -16.31 -11.12 23.66
N VAL A 94 -15.45 -11.78 24.44
CA VAL A 94 -15.66 -13.14 24.96
C VAL A 94 -15.91 -14.14 23.82
N MET A 95 -15.31 -13.89 22.66
CA MET A 95 -15.36 -14.77 21.50
C MET A 95 -14.16 -15.70 21.48
N THR A 96 -14.35 -16.89 20.91
CA THR A 96 -13.27 -17.84 20.64
C THR A 96 -13.13 -18.04 19.14
N GLY A 97 -11.90 -18.09 18.66
CA GLY A 97 -11.57 -18.43 17.28
C GLY A 97 -10.88 -19.79 17.19
N SER A 98 -11.22 -20.59 16.20
CA SER A 98 -10.62 -21.92 15.97
C SER A 98 -9.58 -21.91 14.85
N ASP A 99 -9.64 -20.94 13.94
CA ASP A 99 -8.74 -20.78 12.80
C ASP A 99 -8.54 -19.29 12.50
N ALA A 100 -7.33 -18.91 12.14
CA ALA A 100 -7.00 -17.55 11.78
C ALA A 100 -5.97 -17.52 10.63
N PHE A 101 -6.17 -16.63 9.68
CA PHE A 101 -5.22 -16.40 8.59
C PHE A 101 -5.13 -14.92 8.24
N HIS A 102 -4.06 -14.55 7.55
CA HIS A 102 -3.80 -13.18 7.14
C HIS A 102 -3.88 -13.04 5.63
N THR A 103 -4.48 -11.96 5.19
CA THR A 103 -4.43 -11.51 3.80
C THR A 103 -3.85 -10.10 3.78
N ILE A 104 -2.75 -9.91 3.07
CA ILE A 104 -2.05 -8.62 2.98
C ILE A 104 -2.03 -8.14 1.53
N HIS A 105 -2.17 -6.83 1.33
CA HIS A 105 -2.37 -6.26 -0.01
C HIS A 105 -1.39 -5.13 -0.38
N ASN A 106 -0.50 -4.76 0.53
CA ASN A 106 0.56 -3.77 0.30
C ASN A 106 1.84 -4.29 0.96
N TYR A 107 2.63 -5.05 0.21
CA TYR A 107 3.86 -5.65 0.71
C TYR A 107 4.79 -6.07 -0.43
N ILE A 108 6.02 -6.37 -0.08
CA ILE A 108 6.98 -7.01 -0.97
C ILE A 108 7.14 -8.46 -0.51
N ASP A 109 6.89 -9.39 -1.42
CA ASP A 109 7.29 -10.77 -1.28
C ASP A 109 8.78 -10.85 -1.61
N THR A 110 9.61 -10.95 -0.58
CA THR A 110 11.07 -10.92 -0.73
C THR A 110 11.64 -12.23 -1.25
N ASP A 111 10.91 -13.34 -1.12
CA ASP A 111 11.31 -14.65 -1.65
C ASP A 111 11.06 -14.73 -3.17
N GLU A 112 9.93 -14.23 -3.62
CA GLU A 112 9.55 -14.24 -5.03
C GLU A 112 9.87 -12.92 -5.76
N MET A 113 10.30 -11.90 -5.03
CA MET A 113 10.55 -10.54 -5.54
C MET A 113 9.33 -9.94 -6.22
N ILE A 114 8.15 -10.15 -5.66
CA ILE A 114 6.89 -9.61 -6.16
C ILE A 114 6.41 -8.48 -5.26
N LEU A 115 6.26 -7.29 -5.84
CA LEU A 115 5.61 -6.15 -5.18
C LEU A 115 4.10 -6.22 -5.40
N ARG A 116 3.34 -6.37 -4.32
CA ARG A 116 1.88 -6.30 -4.36
C ARG A 116 1.38 -4.99 -3.75
N LYS A 117 0.62 -4.23 -4.53
CA LYS A 117 -0.08 -3.02 -4.06
C LYS A 117 -1.52 -3.03 -4.56
N GLY A 118 -2.47 -3.17 -3.62
CA GLY A 118 -3.87 -3.37 -3.98
C GLY A 118 -4.15 -4.76 -4.58
N ALA A 119 -3.24 -5.70 -4.36
CA ALA A 119 -3.36 -7.10 -4.72
C ALA A 119 -2.90 -7.97 -3.55
N ILE A 120 -3.46 -9.16 -3.43
CA ILE A 120 -3.12 -10.17 -2.42
C ILE A 120 -2.43 -11.36 -3.06
N ALA A 121 -1.63 -12.10 -2.30
CA ALA A 121 -1.17 -13.41 -2.75
C ALA A 121 -2.36 -14.38 -2.90
N ALA A 122 -2.28 -15.24 -3.91
CA ALA A 122 -3.28 -16.27 -4.20
C ALA A 122 -2.59 -17.51 -4.79
N HIS A 123 -1.57 -18.01 -4.07
CA HIS A 123 -0.87 -19.24 -4.45
C HIS A 123 -1.83 -20.42 -4.43
N LYS A 124 -1.49 -21.48 -5.12
CA LYS A 124 -2.32 -22.67 -5.18
C LYS A 124 -2.60 -23.26 -3.79
N GLY A 125 -3.87 -23.28 -3.42
CA GLY A 125 -4.32 -23.79 -2.12
C GLY A 125 -4.28 -22.77 -0.98
N GLU A 126 -3.83 -21.55 -1.21
CA GLU A 126 -3.79 -20.48 -0.22
C GLU A 126 -5.20 -19.92 0.05
N LYS A 127 -5.58 -19.79 1.34
CA LYS A 127 -6.82 -19.14 1.75
C LYS A 127 -6.70 -17.63 1.56
N VAL A 128 -7.67 -17.02 0.91
CA VAL A 128 -7.73 -15.59 0.65
C VAL A 128 -9.06 -14.99 1.05
N LEU A 129 -9.02 -13.73 1.50
CA LEU A 129 -10.18 -12.94 1.85
C LEU A 129 -10.22 -11.68 0.99
N ILE A 130 -11.33 -11.48 0.26
CA ILE A 130 -11.53 -10.33 -0.62
C ILE A 130 -12.72 -9.52 -0.11
N PRO A 131 -12.51 -8.45 0.67
CA PRO A 131 -13.58 -7.57 1.13
C PRO A 131 -14.27 -6.86 -0.04
N ILE A 132 -15.60 -6.83 -0.01
CA ILE A 132 -16.40 -6.16 -1.04
C ILE A 132 -16.81 -4.77 -0.54
N ASN A 133 -17.77 -4.71 0.36
CA ASN A 133 -18.24 -3.48 1.00
C ASN A 133 -18.97 -3.79 2.31
N MET A 134 -19.47 -2.77 2.99
CA MET A 134 -20.14 -2.90 4.29
C MET A 134 -21.42 -3.74 4.25
N LYS A 135 -22.06 -3.89 3.09
CA LYS A 135 -23.33 -4.62 2.91
C LYS A 135 -23.11 -6.05 2.41
N ASP A 136 -22.30 -6.19 1.37
CA ASP A 136 -22.11 -7.48 0.69
C ASP A 136 -21.10 -8.36 1.41
N GLY A 137 -20.23 -7.77 2.24
CA GLY A 137 -19.30 -8.51 3.09
C GLY A 137 -18.00 -8.83 2.41
N SER A 138 -17.59 -10.10 2.46
CA SER A 138 -16.28 -10.54 1.95
C SER A 138 -16.37 -11.91 1.29
N ILE A 139 -15.62 -12.11 0.21
CA ILE A 139 -15.46 -13.39 -0.45
C ILE A 139 -14.35 -14.18 0.29
N LEU A 140 -14.65 -15.39 0.71
CA LEU A 140 -13.67 -16.40 1.13
C LEU A 140 -13.37 -17.30 -0.06
N ALA A 141 -12.09 -17.44 -0.41
CA ALA A 141 -11.69 -18.20 -1.59
C ALA A 141 -10.36 -18.93 -1.37
N ILE A 142 -10.02 -19.80 -2.32
CA ILE A 142 -8.72 -20.49 -2.41
C ILE A 142 -7.99 -20.02 -3.68
N GLY A 143 -6.75 -19.65 -3.54
CA GLY A 143 -5.87 -19.27 -4.64
C GLY A 143 -5.65 -20.43 -5.62
N LYS A 144 -5.66 -20.12 -6.91
CA LYS A 144 -5.35 -21.07 -8.00
C LYS A 144 -3.87 -21.13 -8.34
N GLY A 145 -3.10 -20.14 -7.89
CA GLY A 145 -1.68 -20.01 -8.23
C GLY A 145 -1.46 -19.72 -9.71
N ASN A 146 -2.25 -18.82 -10.30
CA ASN A 146 -2.15 -18.47 -11.70
C ASN A 146 -0.91 -17.57 -11.95
N PRO A 147 0.10 -18.05 -12.71
CA PRO A 147 1.33 -17.30 -12.94
C PRO A 147 1.12 -16.07 -13.83
N GLU A 148 0.10 -16.04 -14.70
CA GLU A 148 -0.22 -14.87 -15.53
C GLU A 148 -0.69 -13.67 -14.70
N TRP A 149 -1.16 -13.91 -13.49
CA TRP A 149 -1.53 -12.91 -12.50
C TRP A 149 -0.49 -12.76 -11.37
N ASN A 150 0.76 -13.19 -11.60
CA ASN A 150 1.80 -13.21 -10.57
C ASN A 150 1.32 -13.84 -9.26
N PHE A 151 0.61 -14.98 -9.35
CA PHE A 151 0.05 -15.68 -8.19
C PHE A 151 -0.75 -14.76 -7.28
N SER A 152 -1.52 -13.84 -7.84
CA SER A 152 -2.20 -12.79 -7.11
C SER A 152 -3.70 -12.73 -7.42
N ALA A 153 -4.46 -12.10 -6.51
CA ALA A 153 -5.88 -11.80 -6.67
C ALA A 153 -6.15 -10.34 -6.23
N PRO A 154 -7.31 -9.76 -6.58
CA PRO A 154 -7.70 -8.45 -6.08
C PRO A 154 -7.82 -8.44 -4.55
N HIS A 155 -7.40 -7.34 -3.92
CA HIS A 155 -7.51 -7.18 -2.46
C HIS A 155 -8.90 -6.75 -1.98
N GLY A 156 -9.81 -6.47 -2.89
CA GLY A 156 -11.17 -5.98 -2.60
C GLY A 156 -11.91 -5.63 -3.89
N ALA A 157 -13.17 -5.19 -3.76
CA ALA A 157 -14.03 -4.88 -4.90
C ALA A 157 -13.52 -3.73 -5.78
N GLY A 158 -12.73 -2.83 -5.22
CA GLY A 158 -12.41 -1.57 -5.88
C GLY A 158 -13.60 -0.61 -5.90
N ARG A 159 -13.28 0.66 -6.07
CA ARG A 159 -14.29 1.73 -6.06
C ARG A 159 -14.70 2.11 -7.48
N ILE A 160 -15.98 2.45 -7.65
CA ILE A 160 -16.48 3.05 -8.90
C ILE A 160 -16.44 4.57 -8.86
N MET A 161 -16.25 5.16 -7.67
CA MET A 161 -16.09 6.60 -7.49
C MET A 161 -15.03 6.92 -6.43
N SER A 162 -14.42 8.11 -6.54
CA SER A 162 -13.46 8.58 -5.54
C SER A 162 -14.16 8.88 -4.20
N ARG A 163 -13.39 8.93 -3.10
CA ARG A 163 -13.93 9.28 -1.78
C ARG A 163 -14.63 10.65 -1.80
N THR A 164 -14.00 11.66 -2.38
CA THR A 164 -14.56 13.00 -2.51
C THR A 164 -15.86 13.00 -3.32
N LYS A 165 -15.90 12.26 -4.44
CA LYS A 165 -17.11 12.15 -5.25
C LYS A 165 -18.24 11.48 -4.46
N ALA A 166 -17.95 10.40 -3.75
CA ALA A 166 -18.94 9.70 -2.93
C ALA A 166 -19.53 10.60 -1.83
N LYS A 167 -18.68 11.36 -1.11
CA LYS A 167 -19.16 12.33 -0.10
C LYS A 167 -20.05 13.45 -0.67
N ASN A 168 -19.83 13.84 -1.93
CA ASN A 168 -20.58 14.93 -2.56
C ASN A 168 -21.87 14.47 -3.26
N GLU A 169 -21.92 13.25 -3.78
CA GLU A 169 -23.00 12.77 -4.64
C GLU A 169 -23.93 11.76 -3.97
N LEU A 170 -23.45 11.03 -2.93
CA LEU A 170 -24.27 10.02 -2.28
C LEU A 170 -25.16 10.64 -1.21
N ASN A 171 -26.35 10.07 -1.04
CA ASN A 171 -27.35 10.50 -0.08
C ASN A 171 -27.33 9.59 1.17
N LEU A 172 -27.40 10.21 2.36
CA LEU A 172 -27.38 9.49 3.63
C LEU A 172 -28.59 8.55 3.80
N ASP A 173 -29.77 8.92 3.30
CA ASP A 173 -30.98 8.10 3.45
C ASP A 173 -30.90 6.86 2.54
N GLU A 174 -30.35 7.00 1.33
CA GLU A 174 -30.04 5.86 0.46
C GLU A 174 -28.98 4.94 1.09
N TYR A 175 -27.97 5.52 1.74
CA TYR A 175 -26.96 4.76 2.46
C TYR A 175 -27.57 3.97 3.62
N LYS A 176 -28.43 4.59 4.45
CA LYS A 176 -29.17 3.90 5.52
C LYS A 176 -30.00 2.74 4.97
N LYS A 177 -30.74 3.00 3.87
CA LYS A 177 -31.57 1.97 3.22
C LYS A 177 -30.70 0.83 2.66
N ALA A 178 -29.57 1.14 2.04
CA ALA A 178 -28.65 0.12 1.54
C ALA A 178 -28.12 -0.78 2.66
N MET A 179 -27.93 -0.24 3.86
CA MET A 179 -27.42 -0.98 5.02
C MET A 179 -28.49 -1.72 5.83
N GLU A 180 -29.75 -1.71 5.42
CA GLU A 180 -30.80 -2.49 6.10
C GLU A 180 -30.41 -3.97 6.21
N GLY A 181 -30.55 -4.53 7.41
CA GLY A 181 -30.18 -5.91 7.73
C GLY A 181 -28.73 -6.13 8.20
N VAL A 182 -27.90 -5.06 8.22
CA VAL A 182 -26.57 -5.09 8.82
C VAL A 182 -26.53 -4.13 10.01
N TYR A 183 -26.22 -4.63 11.20
CA TYR A 183 -26.09 -3.76 12.37
C TYR A 183 -24.81 -2.92 12.25
N THR A 184 -24.94 -1.62 12.40
CA THR A 184 -23.78 -0.70 12.35
C THR A 184 -24.09 0.62 13.05
N THR A 185 -23.10 1.20 13.70
CA THR A 185 -23.11 2.56 14.27
C THR A 185 -22.39 3.55 13.36
N SER A 186 -21.91 3.11 12.20
CA SER A 186 -21.01 3.87 11.35
C SER A 186 -21.68 4.45 10.10
N VAL A 187 -23.02 4.48 10.02
CA VAL A 187 -23.74 5.06 8.89
C VAL A 187 -24.09 6.52 9.21
N ASN A 188 -23.28 7.44 8.73
CA ASN A 188 -23.42 8.88 8.92
C ASN A 188 -22.74 9.66 7.78
N GLU A 189 -22.85 10.98 7.79
CA GLU A 189 -22.29 11.85 6.73
C GLU A 189 -20.76 11.71 6.57
N ASN A 190 -20.03 11.49 7.66
CA ASN A 190 -18.57 11.36 7.61
C ASN A 190 -18.12 10.08 6.92
N THR A 191 -18.97 9.05 6.87
CA THR A 191 -18.69 7.74 6.27
C THR A 191 -19.42 7.50 4.95
N LEU A 192 -19.99 8.52 4.32
CA LEU A 192 -20.65 8.42 3.00
C LEU A 192 -19.73 7.83 1.93
N ASP A 193 -18.44 8.09 2.01
CA ASP A 193 -17.46 7.49 1.11
C ASP A 193 -17.29 5.98 1.27
N GLU A 194 -17.75 5.39 2.37
CA GLU A 194 -17.74 3.95 2.60
C GLU A 194 -19.09 3.27 2.25
N ALA A 195 -20.05 4.03 1.74
CA ALA A 195 -21.33 3.48 1.33
C ALA A 195 -21.19 2.39 0.25
N PRO A 196 -21.99 1.31 0.28
CA PRO A 196 -21.90 0.21 -0.68
C PRO A 196 -21.92 0.65 -2.14
N MET A 197 -22.70 1.70 -2.45
CA MET A 197 -22.84 2.28 -3.79
C MET A 197 -21.54 2.89 -4.34
N ALA A 198 -20.52 3.12 -3.51
CA ALA A 198 -19.22 3.62 -3.94
C ALA A 198 -18.30 2.52 -4.53
N TYR A 199 -18.71 1.26 -4.44
CA TYR A 199 -17.93 0.09 -4.82
C TYR A 199 -18.55 -0.69 -5.98
N LYS A 200 -17.74 -1.48 -6.68
CA LYS A 200 -18.22 -2.46 -7.66
C LYS A 200 -19.09 -3.50 -6.99
N SER A 201 -20.04 -4.06 -7.73
CA SER A 201 -20.92 -5.09 -7.21
C SER A 201 -20.18 -6.40 -6.89
N LEU A 202 -20.76 -7.21 -6.01
CA LEU A 202 -20.23 -8.54 -5.71
C LEU A 202 -20.17 -9.42 -6.96
N ASP A 203 -21.20 -9.39 -7.82
CA ASP A 203 -21.28 -10.20 -9.03
C ASP A 203 -20.18 -9.82 -10.03
N ASP A 204 -19.94 -8.53 -10.24
CA ASP A 204 -18.85 -8.05 -11.10
C ASP A 204 -17.47 -8.55 -10.64
N ILE A 205 -17.28 -8.64 -9.31
CA ILE A 205 -16.01 -9.13 -8.77
C ILE A 205 -15.89 -10.64 -8.92
N ILE A 206 -16.93 -11.40 -8.62
CA ILE A 206 -16.93 -12.86 -8.77
C ILE A 206 -16.58 -13.26 -10.20
N ASP A 207 -17.10 -12.55 -11.19
CA ASP A 207 -16.85 -12.86 -12.60
C ASP A 207 -15.38 -12.67 -13.00
N VAL A 208 -14.71 -11.62 -12.51
CA VAL A 208 -13.32 -11.32 -12.89
C VAL A 208 -12.28 -12.10 -12.09
N ILE A 209 -12.60 -12.59 -10.90
CA ILE A 209 -11.62 -13.30 -10.05
C ILE A 209 -11.51 -14.80 -10.35
N ARG A 210 -12.36 -15.36 -11.21
CA ARG A 210 -12.43 -16.81 -11.51
C ARG A 210 -11.09 -17.39 -12.02
N GLU A 211 -10.26 -16.58 -12.64
CA GLU A 211 -8.95 -17.02 -13.10
C GLU A 211 -7.91 -17.11 -11.99
N SER A 212 -8.09 -16.36 -10.92
CA SER A 212 -7.14 -16.24 -9.82
C SER A 212 -7.49 -17.10 -8.62
N VAL A 213 -8.80 -17.29 -8.36
CA VAL A 213 -9.28 -17.98 -7.16
C VAL A 213 -10.50 -18.85 -7.42
N ASP A 214 -10.70 -19.85 -6.55
CA ASP A 214 -11.95 -20.62 -6.42
C ASP A 214 -12.73 -20.09 -5.21
N VAL A 215 -13.89 -19.50 -5.46
CA VAL A 215 -14.78 -18.98 -4.41
C VAL A 215 -15.35 -20.12 -3.59
N ILE A 216 -15.19 -20.07 -2.26
CA ILE A 216 -15.75 -21.05 -1.31
C ILE A 216 -17.08 -20.53 -0.78
N ASP A 217 -17.11 -19.26 -0.33
CA ASP A 217 -18.26 -18.68 0.35
C ASP A 217 -18.25 -17.15 0.26
N VAL A 218 -19.40 -16.55 0.49
CA VAL A 218 -19.58 -15.11 0.65
C VAL A 218 -20.06 -14.84 2.07
N MET A 219 -19.15 -14.37 2.92
CA MET A 219 -19.43 -14.05 4.31
C MET A 219 -20.17 -12.73 4.42
N LYS A 220 -21.45 -12.78 4.77
CA LYS A 220 -22.25 -11.58 5.00
C LYS A 220 -21.97 -10.98 6.38
N PRO A 221 -21.86 -9.66 6.49
CA PRO A 221 -21.62 -9.00 7.77
C PRO A 221 -22.90 -9.01 8.62
N ILE A 222 -22.77 -9.37 9.90
CA ILE A 222 -23.81 -9.18 10.91
C ILE A 222 -23.62 -7.86 11.68
N TYR A 223 -22.37 -7.41 11.77
CA TYR A 223 -21.97 -6.13 12.37
C TYR A 223 -20.87 -5.48 11.53
N ASN A 224 -20.96 -4.19 11.37
CA ASN A 224 -19.92 -3.43 10.67
C ASN A 224 -19.54 -2.18 11.45
N PHE A 225 -18.24 -1.93 11.56
CA PHE A 225 -17.67 -0.76 12.20
C PHE A 225 -16.67 -0.09 11.26
N LYS A 226 -16.81 1.23 11.11
CA LYS A 226 -15.87 2.09 10.40
C LYS A 226 -15.46 3.23 11.31
N ALA A 227 -14.16 3.52 11.36
CA ALA A 227 -13.69 4.74 12.00
C ALA A 227 -14.14 5.95 11.15
N SER A 228 -14.67 6.98 11.80
CA SER A 228 -14.83 8.30 11.19
C SER A 228 -13.49 9.03 11.26
N GLU A 229 -12.95 9.44 10.12
CA GLU A 229 -11.82 10.37 10.05
C GLU A 229 -12.28 11.80 10.37
#